data_be74457f82becf257f6613719545ac59
#
_entry.id   be74457f82becf257f6613719545ac59
#
_cell.length_a   1.000
_cell.length_b   1.000
_cell.length_c   1.000
_cell.angle_alpha   90.00
_cell.angle_beta   90.00
_cell.angle_gamma   90.00
#
_symmetry.space_group_name_H-M   'P 1'
#
loop_
_entity.id
_entity.type
_entity.pdbx_description
1 polymer ?
#
loop_
_entity_poly.entity_id
_entity_poly.type
_entity_poly.pdbx_seq_one_letter_code
_entity_poly.pdbx_strand_id
1 'polypeptide(L)'
;MEKKDEVWQVVSSKYLFRRPWLTVRCDDMLLPNGNHIPEYYILEYPDWVNTIAITKEGKFVFVRQFRPGIGKQLYELCALSLI
;
A
#
# COMPACT_ATOMS: atom_id res chain seq x y z
N MET A 1 -3.66 20.94 -8.70
CA MET A 1 -3.79 21.42 -7.30
C MET A 1 -5.11 20.90 -6.74
N GLU A 2 -5.08 20.30 -5.58
CA GLU A 2 -6.29 19.78 -4.94
C GLU A 2 -7.15 20.92 -4.41
N LYS A 3 -8.46 20.75 -4.49
CA LYS A 3 -9.39 21.69 -3.88
C LYS A 3 -9.40 21.50 -2.38
N LYS A 4 -9.61 22.59 -1.63
CA LYS A 4 -9.60 22.56 -0.18
C LYS A 4 -10.63 21.60 0.41
N ASP A 5 -11.80 21.44 -0.23
CA ASP A 5 -12.87 20.55 0.19
C ASP A 5 -12.61 19.07 -0.13
N GLU A 6 -11.51 18.78 -0.82
CA GLU A 6 -11.08 17.41 -1.12
C GLU A 6 -9.99 16.92 -0.17
N VAL A 7 -9.50 17.77 0.72
CA VAL A 7 -8.37 17.45 1.59
C VAL A 7 -8.86 17.05 2.97
N TRP A 8 -8.50 15.86 3.38
CA TRP A 8 -8.72 15.39 4.74
C TRP A 8 -7.55 15.85 5.62
N GLN A 9 -7.84 16.07 6.90
CA GLN A 9 -6.83 16.49 7.86
C GLN A 9 -6.60 15.41 8.90
N VAL A 10 -5.35 15.16 9.23
CA VAL A 10 -5.00 14.27 10.33
C VAL A 10 -5.01 15.09 11.63
N VAL A 11 -5.94 14.79 12.52
CA VAL A 11 -6.05 15.45 13.81
C VAL A 11 -5.02 14.89 14.78
N SER A 12 -4.88 13.58 14.82
CA SER A 12 -3.92 12.90 15.67
C SER A 12 -3.59 11.54 15.09
N SER A 13 -2.43 11.01 15.48
CA SER A 13 -1.95 9.71 15.00
C SER A 13 -1.32 8.95 16.15
N LYS A 14 -1.46 7.64 16.15
CA LYS A 14 -0.66 6.77 16.99
C LYS A 14 -0.31 5.50 16.24
N TYR A 15 0.92 5.03 16.45
CA TYR A 15 1.34 3.76 15.89
C TYR A 15 0.85 2.61 16.76
N LEU A 16 0.19 1.65 16.12
CA LEU A 16 -0.27 0.43 16.78
C LEU A 16 0.78 -0.67 16.66
N PHE A 17 1.53 -0.66 15.56
CA PHE A 17 2.50 -1.68 15.23
C PHE A 17 3.62 -1.07 14.40
N ARG A 18 4.87 -1.26 14.81
CA ARG A 18 6.05 -0.78 14.07
C ARG A 18 7.07 -1.89 14.00
N ARG A 19 6.95 -2.71 12.98
CA ARG A 19 7.87 -3.82 12.72
C ARG A 19 8.46 -3.66 11.32
N PRO A 20 9.60 -4.29 11.03
CA PRO A 20 10.26 -4.09 9.73
C PRO A 20 9.37 -4.32 8.51
N TRP A 21 8.44 -5.26 8.59
CA TRP A 21 7.57 -5.61 7.47
C TRP A 21 6.11 -5.31 7.72
N LEU A 22 5.81 -4.64 8.82
CA LEU A 22 4.44 -4.29 9.16
C LEU A 22 4.44 -3.05 10.05
N THR A 23 4.02 -1.94 9.49
CA THR A 23 3.83 -0.69 10.25
C THR A 23 2.39 -0.26 10.06
N VAL A 24 1.67 -0.13 11.17
CA VAL A 24 0.26 0.24 11.18
C VAL A 24 0.07 1.45 12.07
N ARG A 25 -0.54 2.46 11.51
CA ARG A 25 -0.87 3.71 12.19
C ARG A 25 -2.40 3.85 12.25
N CYS A 26 -2.90 4.34 13.36
CA CYS A 26 -4.32 4.71 13.48
C CYS A 26 -4.42 6.23 13.56
N ASP A 27 -5.14 6.81 12.61
CA ASP A 27 -5.33 8.26 12.52
C ASP A 27 -6.76 8.64 12.88
N ASP A 28 -6.91 9.74 13.60
CA ASP A 28 -8.17 10.45 13.70
C ASP A 28 -8.21 11.45 12.55
N MET A 29 -9.13 11.25 11.63
CA MET A 29 -9.24 12.07 10.42
C MET A 29 -10.42 13.02 10.52
N LEU A 30 -10.18 14.27 10.11
CA LEU A 30 -11.22 15.27 9.93
C LEU A 30 -11.53 15.41 8.44
N LEU A 31 -12.77 15.15 8.08
CA LEU A 31 -13.24 15.24 6.71
C LEU A 31 -13.62 16.68 6.35
N PRO A 32 -13.64 17.03 5.05
CA PRO A 32 -14.04 18.37 4.61
C PRO A 32 -15.43 18.80 5.08
N ASN A 33 -16.35 17.85 5.28
CA ASN A 33 -17.70 18.15 5.76
C ASN A 33 -17.81 18.33 7.28
N GLY A 34 -16.67 18.30 8.01
CA GLY A 34 -16.63 18.45 9.45
C GLY A 34 -16.80 17.17 10.25
N ASN A 35 -17.09 16.06 9.61
CA ASN A 35 -17.19 14.77 10.29
C ASN A 35 -15.80 14.21 10.61
N HIS A 36 -15.73 13.38 11.65
CA HIS A 36 -14.52 12.66 12.04
C HIS A 36 -14.63 11.19 11.72
N ILE A 37 -13.48 10.61 11.33
CA ILE A 37 -13.29 9.17 11.34
C ILE A 37 -12.20 8.93 12.37
N PRO A 38 -12.54 8.51 13.61
CA PRO A 38 -11.54 8.42 14.69
C PRO A 38 -10.59 7.23 14.59
N GLU A 39 -10.93 6.24 13.79
CA GLU A 39 -10.12 5.04 13.62
C GLU A 39 -9.89 4.76 12.13
N TYR A 40 -9.05 5.55 11.52
CA TYR A 40 -8.64 5.30 10.14
C TYR A 40 -7.27 4.64 10.13
N TYR A 41 -7.21 3.40 9.67
CA TYR A 41 -5.97 2.63 9.70
C TYR A 41 -5.16 2.83 8.44
N ILE A 42 -3.89 3.17 8.63
CA ILE A 42 -2.92 3.40 7.56
C ILE A 42 -1.83 2.36 7.67
N LEU A 43 -1.55 1.69 6.56
CA LEU A 43 -0.39 0.82 6.44
C LEU A 43 0.75 1.62 5.82
N GLU A 44 1.88 1.70 6.51
CA GLU A 44 3.07 2.35 5.99
C GLU A 44 4.07 1.30 5.51
N TYR A 45 4.53 1.44 4.29
CA TYR A 45 5.54 0.56 3.71
C TYR A 45 6.28 1.32 2.61
N PRO A 46 7.51 0.87 2.26
CA PRO A 46 8.23 1.51 1.16
C PRO A 46 7.52 1.29 -0.17
N ASP A 47 7.84 2.14 -1.12
CA ASP A 47 7.28 2.03 -2.46
C ASP A 47 7.65 0.71 -3.12
N TRP A 48 6.75 0.21 -3.94
CA TRP A 48 6.94 -0.99 -4.73
C TRP A 48 6.86 -0.65 -6.20
N VAL A 49 7.62 -1.39 -7.00
CA VAL A 49 7.60 -1.28 -8.46
C VAL A 49 7.20 -2.62 -9.03
N ASN A 50 6.24 -2.60 -9.94
CA ASN A 50 5.90 -3.76 -10.77
C ASN A 50 6.50 -3.57 -12.15
N THR A 51 7.08 -4.62 -12.69
CA THR A 51 7.67 -4.61 -14.02
C THR A 51 6.86 -5.47 -14.96
N ILE A 52 6.46 -4.90 -16.09
CA ILE A 52 5.85 -5.64 -17.19
C ILE A 52 6.95 -5.88 -18.21
N ALA A 53 7.44 -7.13 -18.28
CA ALA A 53 8.50 -7.51 -19.19
C ALA A 53 7.92 -8.30 -20.35
N ILE A 54 8.29 -7.93 -21.57
CA ILE A 54 7.82 -8.57 -22.79
C ILE A 54 9.04 -9.00 -23.59
N THR A 55 9.07 -10.28 -23.99
CA THR A 55 10.16 -10.80 -24.81
C THR A 55 10.09 -10.26 -26.23
N LYS A 56 11.17 -10.48 -26.99
CA LYS A 56 11.20 -10.10 -28.43
C LYS A 56 10.11 -10.79 -29.23
N GLU A 57 9.69 -11.98 -28.78
CA GLU A 57 8.61 -12.76 -29.43
C GLU A 57 7.22 -12.31 -28.99
N GLY A 58 7.11 -11.27 -28.14
CA GLY A 58 5.83 -10.75 -27.68
C GLY A 58 5.21 -11.50 -26.52
N LYS A 59 5.99 -12.27 -25.76
CA LYS A 59 5.50 -13.01 -24.61
C LYS A 59 5.74 -12.25 -23.33
N PHE A 60 4.78 -12.32 -22.41
CA PHE A 60 4.93 -11.74 -21.06
C PHE A 60 5.80 -12.63 -20.19
N VAL A 61 6.63 -11.99 -19.37
CA VAL A 61 7.49 -12.68 -18.39
C VAL A 61 6.84 -12.57 -17.02
N PHE A 62 6.62 -13.73 -16.39
CA PHE A 62 6.09 -13.81 -15.03
C PHE A 62 7.09 -14.51 -14.13
N VAL A 63 7.04 -14.17 -12.83
CA VAL A 63 7.75 -14.92 -11.81
C VAL A 63 6.77 -15.84 -11.09
N ARG A 64 7.27 -16.97 -10.62
CA ARG A 64 6.48 -17.92 -9.85
C ARG A 64 6.91 -17.82 -8.39
N GLN A 65 5.97 -17.54 -7.51
CA GLN A 65 6.26 -17.32 -6.09
C GLN A 65 5.25 -18.06 -5.21
N PHE A 66 5.75 -18.60 -4.11
CA PHE A 66 4.88 -19.10 -3.06
C PHE A 66 4.40 -17.95 -2.20
N ARG A 67 3.09 -17.84 -2.03
CA ARG A 67 2.46 -16.81 -1.21
C ARG A 67 1.92 -17.44 0.08
N PRO A 68 2.64 -17.29 1.21
CA PRO A 68 2.24 -17.93 2.46
C PRO A 68 0.85 -17.53 2.95
N GLY A 69 0.43 -16.28 2.70
CA GLY A 69 -0.89 -15.80 3.13
C GLY A 69 -2.05 -16.55 2.53
N ILE A 70 -1.88 -17.12 1.34
CA ILE A 70 -2.92 -17.94 0.69
C ILE A 70 -2.47 -19.39 0.51
N GLY A 71 -1.25 -19.72 0.92
CA GLY A 71 -0.73 -21.10 0.89
C GLY A 71 -0.57 -21.69 -0.50
N LYS A 72 -0.32 -20.86 -1.53
CA LYS A 72 -0.24 -21.31 -2.92
C LYS A 72 0.91 -20.65 -3.65
N GLN A 73 1.39 -21.32 -4.69
CA GLN A 73 2.26 -20.70 -5.68
C GLN A 73 1.42 -20.03 -6.76
N LEU A 74 1.83 -18.81 -7.12
CA LEU A 74 1.17 -18.03 -8.15
C LEU A 74 2.18 -17.51 -9.16
N TYR A 75 1.71 -17.25 -10.37
CA TYR A 75 2.47 -16.51 -11.36
C TYR A 75 2.11 -15.03 -11.21
N GLU A 76 3.14 -14.19 -11.13
CA GLU A 76 2.98 -12.77 -10.87
C GLU A 76 3.93 -11.95 -11.72
N LEU A 77 3.62 -10.67 -11.88
CA LEU A 77 4.58 -9.73 -12.41
C LEU A 77 5.75 -9.60 -11.43
N CYS A 78 6.94 -9.33 -11.94
CA CYS A 78 8.09 -9.07 -11.09
C CYS A 78 7.86 -7.77 -10.32
N ALA A 79 7.91 -7.85 -8.99
CA ALA A 79 7.75 -6.69 -8.11
C ALA A 79 8.97 -6.53 -7.23
N LEU A 80 9.35 -5.29 -6.96
CA LEU A 80 10.53 -4.96 -6.18
C LEU A 80 10.19 -3.84 -5.20
N SER A 81 10.60 -4.00 -3.95
CA SER A 81 10.50 -2.95 -2.95
C SER A 81 11.64 -1.94 -3.12
N LEU A 82 11.30 -0.65 -3.09
CA LEU A 82 12.25 0.44 -3.22
C LEU A 82 12.71 0.92 -1.85
N ILE A 83 13.39 0.07 -1.13
CA ILE A 83 13.97 0.47 0.16
C ILE A 83 15.37 0.98 -0.05
#